data_617bdd0f277c1b3974a2ce1b2cfd41b5
#
_entry.id   617bdd0f277c1b3974a2ce1b2cfd41b5
#
_cell.length_a   1.000
_cell.length_b   1.000
_cell.length_c   1.000
_cell.angle_alpha   90.00
_cell.angle_beta   90.00
_cell.angle_gamma   90.00
#
_symmetry.space_group_name_H-M   'P 1'
#
loop_
_entity.id
_entity.type
_entity.pdbx_description
1 polymer ?
#
loop_
_entity_poly.entity_id
_entity_poly.type
_entity_poly.pdbx_seq_one_letter_code
_entity_poly.pdbx_strand_id
1 'polypeptide(L)'
;AAEEQVFPDTEGVMYLGPGEHGNSNDDIVWIPGNTTVYLDKDAILTYSLKIANVENVRVIGRGQIRQPKNHAIIVENSKHVEIDGITIVDPNGASILVGQTTDVTIRNLKSFSSIIWGDGINMRSSSDITIDNLYMRNSDDCIAIYASRQGSLGDSRNISVRNSVLWADNAHPINIGTHGDATR
;
A
#
# COMPACT_ATOMS: atom_id res chain seq x y z
N ALA A 1 -16.33 -12.44 1.66
CA ALA A 1 -17.17 -11.29 2.04
C ALA A 1 -17.83 -10.73 0.78
N ALA A 2 -19.06 -10.24 0.91
CA ALA A 2 -19.70 -9.54 -0.20
C ALA A 2 -18.91 -8.28 -0.53
N GLU A 3 -18.78 -7.98 -1.81
CA GLU A 3 -18.12 -6.75 -2.25
C GLU A 3 -19.01 -5.54 -1.90
N GLU A 4 -18.39 -4.52 -1.32
CA GLU A 4 -19.09 -3.26 -1.04
C GLU A 4 -19.46 -2.60 -2.38
N GLN A 5 -20.72 -2.28 -2.55
CA GLN A 5 -21.16 -1.55 -3.75
C GLN A 5 -20.89 -0.05 -3.56
N VAL A 6 -20.05 0.49 -4.42
CA VAL A 6 -19.70 1.92 -4.44
C VAL A 6 -20.19 2.51 -5.77
N PHE A 7 -20.84 3.65 -5.70
CA PHE A 7 -21.39 4.32 -6.88
C PHE A 7 -20.53 5.54 -7.28
N PRO A 8 -20.39 5.80 -8.59
CA PRO A 8 -19.51 6.86 -9.10
C PRO A 8 -19.79 8.26 -8.56
N ASP A 9 -21.05 8.60 -8.33
CA ASP A 9 -21.48 9.95 -7.93
C ASP A 9 -21.62 10.13 -6.41
N THR A 10 -21.04 9.22 -5.62
CA THR A 10 -21.08 9.33 -4.16
C THR A 10 -20.09 10.39 -3.68
N GLU A 11 -20.51 11.30 -2.82
CA GLU A 11 -19.63 12.31 -2.22
C GLU A 11 -18.46 11.64 -1.47
N GLY A 12 -17.26 12.18 -1.61
CA GLY A 12 -16.04 11.62 -1.01
C GLY A 12 -15.54 10.36 -1.71
N VAL A 13 -16.07 9.99 -2.87
CA VAL A 13 -15.63 8.84 -3.65
C VAL A 13 -14.88 9.27 -4.91
N MET A 14 -13.66 8.79 -5.06
CA MET A 14 -12.92 8.78 -6.32
C MET A 14 -13.16 7.42 -6.98
N TYR A 15 -14.10 7.36 -7.92
CA TYR A 15 -14.44 6.13 -8.64
C TYR A 15 -13.58 5.97 -9.89
N LEU A 16 -12.83 4.89 -9.97
CA LEU A 16 -12.01 4.51 -11.12
C LEU A 16 -12.69 3.32 -11.81
N GLY A 17 -13.45 3.61 -12.85
CA GLY A 17 -14.22 2.64 -13.63
C GLY A 17 -13.35 1.72 -14.49
N PRO A 18 -13.96 0.82 -15.28
CA PRO A 18 -13.23 -0.07 -16.18
C PRO A 18 -12.32 0.69 -17.14
N GLY A 19 -11.13 0.14 -17.42
CA GLY A 19 -10.15 0.68 -18.34
C GLY A 19 -8.86 1.14 -17.71
N GLU A 20 -7.96 1.68 -18.52
CA GLU A 20 -6.67 2.18 -18.08
C GLU A 20 -6.77 3.66 -17.67
N HIS A 21 -6.31 3.94 -16.46
CA HIS A 21 -6.21 5.27 -15.88
C HIS A 21 -4.74 5.63 -15.77
N GLY A 22 -4.27 6.38 -16.74
CA GLY A 22 -2.92 6.96 -16.77
C GLY A 22 -2.96 8.45 -16.48
N ASN A 23 -1.92 8.98 -15.88
CA ASN A 23 -1.71 10.41 -15.76
C ASN A 23 -0.40 10.76 -16.45
N SER A 24 -0.47 11.44 -17.59
CA SER A 24 0.71 11.79 -18.37
C SER A 24 1.56 12.89 -17.73
N ASN A 25 1.01 13.63 -16.76
CA ASN A 25 1.66 14.80 -16.17
C ASN A 25 2.14 14.54 -14.73
N ASP A 26 1.41 13.71 -13.96
CA ASP A 26 1.74 13.42 -12.58
C ASP A 26 1.86 11.91 -12.36
N ASP A 27 3.05 11.45 -12.01
CA ASP A 27 3.28 10.06 -11.66
C ASP A 27 2.69 9.68 -10.29
N ILE A 28 2.22 10.67 -9.53
CA ILE A 28 1.66 10.54 -8.19
C ILE A 28 0.39 11.37 -8.06
N VAL A 29 -0.69 10.72 -7.65
CA VAL A 29 -1.96 11.38 -7.33
C VAL A 29 -2.13 11.46 -5.83
N TRP A 30 -2.33 12.67 -5.31
CA TRP A 30 -2.53 12.93 -3.90
C TRP A 30 -4.00 12.72 -3.52
N ILE A 31 -4.23 11.91 -2.48
CA ILE A 31 -5.57 11.57 -2.03
C ILE A 31 -5.90 12.42 -0.79
N PRO A 32 -6.96 13.21 -0.84
CA PRO A 32 -7.40 13.99 0.31
C PRO A 32 -7.99 13.11 1.41
N GLY A 33 -8.07 13.64 2.61
CA GLY A 33 -8.73 12.96 3.74
C GLY A 33 -10.24 12.75 3.48
N ASN A 34 -10.83 11.83 4.23
CA ASN A 34 -12.24 11.44 4.10
C ASN A 34 -12.63 10.96 2.68
N THR A 35 -11.69 10.33 1.97
CA THR A 35 -11.88 9.89 0.59
C THR A 35 -11.83 8.37 0.49
N THR A 36 -12.77 7.81 -0.25
CA THR A 36 -12.71 6.42 -0.73
C THR A 36 -12.28 6.41 -2.20
N VAL A 37 -11.13 5.83 -2.48
CA VAL A 37 -10.68 5.51 -3.83
C VAL A 37 -11.17 4.10 -4.15
N TYR A 38 -12.12 4.00 -5.08
CA TYR A 38 -12.66 2.71 -5.50
C TYR A 38 -12.13 2.33 -6.88
N LEU A 39 -11.48 1.17 -6.96
CA LEU A 39 -10.99 0.60 -8.21
C LEU A 39 -11.94 -0.50 -8.66
N ASP A 40 -12.67 -0.26 -9.75
CA ASP A 40 -13.47 -1.30 -10.41
C ASP A 40 -12.58 -2.52 -10.75
N LYS A 41 -13.19 -3.71 -10.83
CA LYS A 41 -12.45 -4.96 -11.11
C LYS A 41 -11.67 -4.93 -12.43
N ASP A 42 -12.11 -4.14 -13.38
CA ASP A 42 -11.49 -3.97 -14.70
C ASP A 42 -10.69 -2.64 -14.81
N ALA A 43 -10.49 -1.92 -13.69
CA ALA A 43 -9.66 -0.70 -13.63
C ALA A 43 -8.17 -1.06 -13.55
N ILE A 44 -7.35 -0.35 -14.30
CA ILE A 44 -5.89 -0.43 -14.26
C ILE A 44 -5.32 0.97 -14.06
N LEU A 45 -4.67 1.21 -12.92
CA LEU A 45 -3.94 2.46 -12.65
C LEU A 45 -2.48 2.30 -13.01
N THR A 46 -1.90 3.30 -13.66
CA THR A 46 -0.47 3.34 -14.01
C THR A 46 0.30 4.43 -13.26
N TYR A 47 -0.30 5.02 -12.24
CA TYR A 47 0.29 6.01 -11.34
C TYR A 47 0.20 5.57 -9.88
N SER A 48 0.96 6.26 -9.03
CA SER A 48 1.00 6.02 -7.59
C SER A 48 -0.08 6.81 -6.85
N LEU A 49 -0.59 6.25 -5.76
CA LEU A 49 -1.49 6.96 -4.84
C LEU A 49 -0.70 7.44 -3.62
N LYS A 50 -0.79 8.72 -3.30
CA LYS A 50 -0.15 9.33 -2.12
C LYS A 50 -1.19 9.77 -1.12
N ILE A 51 -1.16 9.18 0.07
CA ILE A 51 -2.00 9.47 1.22
C ILE A 51 -1.06 10.07 2.28
N ALA A 52 -1.06 11.38 2.44
CA ALA A 52 -0.11 12.02 3.34
C ALA A 52 -0.70 13.18 4.12
N ASN A 53 -0.46 13.18 5.44
CA ASN A 53 -0.97 14.19 6.39
C ASN A 53 -2.50 14.28 6.41
N VAL A 54 -3.19 13.14 6.29
CA VAL A 54 -4.65 13.04 6.21
C VAL A 54 -5.18 11.87 7.05
N GLU A 55 -6.48 11.85 7.25
CA GLU A 55 -7.18 10.78 7.95
C GLU A 55 -8.37 10.26 7.14
N ASN A 56 -8.84 9.04 7.50
CA ASN A 56 -10.04 8.42 6.96
C ASN A 56 -9.98 8.22 5.44
N VAL A 57 -8.96 7.53 4.96
CA VAL A 57 -8.83 7.21 3.54
C VAL A 57 -8.97 5.71 3.32
N ARG A 58 -9.75 5.34 2.31
CA ARG A 58 -9.91 3.96 1.88
C ARG A 58 -9.49 3.80 0.43
N VAL A 59 -8.69 2.78 0.13
CA VAL A 59 -8.37 2.36 -1.24
C VAL A 59 -8.90 0.94 -1.40
N ILE A 60 -10.02 0.80 -2.06
CA ILE A 60 -10.75 -0.47 -2.10
C ILE A 60 -11.18 -0.88 -3.51
N GLY A 61 -11.58 -2.12 -3.68
CA GLY A 61 -12.05 -2.64 -4.95
C GLY A 61 -11.31 -3.91 -5.40
N ARG A 62 -11.36 -4.19 -6.69
CA ARG A 62 -10.73 -5.39 -7.29
C ARG A 62 -9.83 -5.07 -8.47
N GLY A 63 -9.63 -3.79 -8.75
CA GLY A 63 -8.77 -3.31 -9.83
C GLY A 63 -7.28 -3.51 -9.54
N GLN A 64 -6.47 -2.98 -10.44
CA GLN A 64 -5.02 -3.14 -10.40
C GLN A 64 -4.31 -1.79 -10.38
N ILE A 65 -3.16 -1.75 -9.67
CA ILE A 65 -2.14 -0.71 -9.86
C ILE A 65 -0.95 -1.41 -10.53
N ARG A 66 -0.58 -0.97 -11.73
CA ARG A 66 0.40 -1.66 -12.55
C ARG A 66 1.53 -0.72 -12.97
N GLN A 67 2.76 -1.12 -12.68
CA GLN A 67 3.99 -0.45 -13.11
C GLN A 67 4.02 1.07 -12.87
N PRO A 68 3.56 1.56 -11.71
CA PRO A 68 3.73 2.98 -11.39
C PRO A 68 5.22 3.30 -11.24
N LYS A 69 5.63 4.53 -11.56
CA LYS A 69 7.04 4.94 -11.51
C LYS A 69 7.63 5.08 -10.11
N ASN A 70 6.81 4.91 -9.08
CA ASN A 70 7.19 4.95 -7.67
C ASN A 70 6.59 3.74 -6.93
N HIS A 71 6.62 3.76 -5.58
CA HIS A 71 5.79 2.85 -4.78
C HIS A 71 4.33 2.98 -5.22
N ALA A 72 3.58 1.87 -5.27
CA ALA A 72 2.22 1.95 -5.80
C ALA A 72 1.28 2.75 -4.88
N ILE A 73 1.35 2.51 -3.56
CA ILE A 73 0.62 3.29 -2.57
C ILE A 73 1.61 3.77 -1.51
N ILE A 74 1.57 5.07 -1.22
CA ILE A 74 2.42 5.72 -0.22
C ILE A 74 1.52 6.31 0.86
N VAL A 75 1.67 5.86 2.09
CA VAL A 75 0.91 6.33 3.26
C VAL A 75 1.88 6.95 4.25
N GLU A 76 1.82 8.24 4.48
CA GLU A 76 2.74 8.93 5.38
C GLU A 76 2.02 9.91 6.32
N ASN A 77 2.45 9.96 7.58
CA ASN A 77 1.91 10.88 8.60
C ASN A 77 0.37 10.90 8.62
N SER A 78 -0.25 9.74 8.52
CA SER A 78 -1.68 9.59 8.31
C SER A 78 -2.30 8.67 9.34
N LYS A 79 -3.62 8.57 9.36
CA LYS A 79 -4.35 7.76 10.32
C LYS A 79 -5.67 7.23 9.75
N HIS A 80 -6.11 6.06 10.24
CA HIS A 80 -7.35 5.42 9.78
C HIS A 80 -7.34 5.18 8.28
N VAL A 81 -6.39 4.37 7.81
CA VAL A 81 -6.25 4.03 6.38
C VAL A 81 -6.61 2.57 6.14
N GLU A 82 -7.48 2.32 5.19
CA GLU A 82 -7.86 0.97 4.76
C GLU A 82 -7.43 0.73 3.31
N ILE A 83 -6.79 -0.43 3.05
CA ILE A 83 -6.46 -0.91 1.70
C ILE A 83 -7.04 -2.32 1.56
N ASP A 84 -8.00 -2.52 0.66
CA ASP A 84 -8.72 -3.79 0.53
C ASP A 84 -8.91 -4.23 -0.93
N GLY A 85 -8.45 -5.43 -1.23
CA GLY A 85 -8.88 -6.22 -2.38
C GLY A 85 -8.14 -5.99 -3.68
N ILE A 86 -7.33 -4.95 -3.78
CA ILE A 86 -6.62 -4.58 -5.00
C ILE A 86 -5.45 -5.53 -5.33
N THR A 87 -5.01 -5.48 -6.58
CA THR A 87 -3.80 -6.17 -7.06
C THR A 87 -2.76 -5.15 -7.46
N ILE A 88 -1.51 -5.34 -7.02
CA ILE A 88 -0.37 -4.47 -7.37
C ILE A 88 0.64 -5.30 -8.15
N VAL A 89 1.11 -4.78 -9.28
CA VAL A 89 2.03 -5.47 -10.20
C VAL A 89 3.19 -4.57 -10.58
N ASP A 90 4.41 -5.02 -10.32
CA ASP A 90 5.68 -4.41 -10.71
C ASP A 90 5.77 -2.89 -10.44
N PRO A 91 5.50 -2.39 -9.22
CA PRO A 91 5.75 -0.99 -8.90
C PRO A 91 7.26 -0.72 -8.89
N ASN A 92 7.67 0.49 -9.24
CA ASN A 92 9.09 0.88 -9.12
C ASN A 92 9.46 1.20 -7.66
N GLY A 93 9.55 0.17 -6.85
CA GLY A 93 9.75 0.17 -5.40
C GLY A 93 8.75 -0.75 -4.69
N ALA A 94 8.39 -0.44 -3.46
CA ALA A 94 7.43 -1.25 -2.72
C ALA A 94 6.00 -1.13 -3.26
N SER A 95 5.23 -2.20 -3.12
CA SER A 95 3.79 -2.15 -3.40
C SER A 95 3.07 -1.17 -2.47
N ILE A 96 3.40 -1.19 -1.18
CA ILE A 96 2.88 -0.23 -0.20
C ILE A 96 4.02 0.25 0.69
N LEU A 97 4.15 1.56 0.82
CA LEU A 97 5.02 2.20 1.81
C LEU A 97 4.16 2.84 2.90
N VAL A 98 4.42 2.50 4.17
CA VAL A 98 3.75 3.08 5.34
C VAL A 98 4.80 3.74 6.22
N GLY A 99 4.72 5.06 6.41
CA GLY A 99 5.66 5.83 7.21
C GLY A 99 4.98 6.72 8.25
N GLN A 100 5.39 6.66 9.51
CA GLN A 100 4.88 7.49 10.61
C GLN A 100 3.34 7.54 10.68
N THR A 101 2.70 6.39 10.45
CA THR A 101 1.25 6.25 10.29
C THR A 101 0.71 5.29 11.35
N THR A 102 -0.49 5.52 11.79
CA THR A 102 -1.17 4.66 12.77
C THR A 102 -2.54 4.24 12.30
N ASP A 103 -3.02 3.09 12.80
CA ASP A 103 -4.32 2.53 12.48
C ASP A 103 -4.52 2.29 10.98
N VAL A 104 -3.77 1.30 10.48
CA VAL A 104 -3.81 0.88 9.08
C VAL A 104 -4.32 -0.55 8.97
N THR A 105 -5.28 -0.77 8.10
CA THR A 105 -5.76 -2.11 7.75
C THR A 105 -5.45 -2.40 6.28
N ILE A 106 -4.70 -3.47 6.03
CA ILE A 106 -4.38 -3.96 4.69
C ILE A 106 -4.90 -5.39 4.58
N ARG A 107 -5.84 -5.63 3.68
CA ARG A 107 -6.41 -6.96 3.53
C ARG A 107 -6.75 -7.33 2.09
N ASN A 108 -6.83 -8.65 1.84
CA ASN A 108 -7.16 -9.20 0.53
C ASN A 108 -6.27 -8.69 -0.61
N LEU A 109 -5.09 -8.19 -0.30
CA LEU A 109 -4.14 -7.65 -1.28
C LEU A 109 -3.42 -8.78 -2.01
N LYS A 110 -3.19 -8.58 -3.30
CA LYS A 110 -2.24 -9.37 -4.09
C LYS A 110 -1.10 -8.47 -4.55
N SER A 111 0.14 -8.91 -4.34
CA SER A 111 1.33 -8.16 -4.72
C SER A 111 2.27 -9.06 -5.52
N PHE A 112 2.65 -8.60 -6.69
CA PHE A 112 3.59 -9.29 -7.55
C PHE A 112 4.67 -8.30 -8.00
N SER A 113 5.95 -8.65 -7.81
CA SER A 113 7.06 -7.85 -8.29
C SER A 113 8.19 -8.74 -8.78
N SER A 114 8.69 -8.42 -9.98
CA SER A 114 9.85 -9.04 -10.60
C SER A 114 11.04 -8.08 -10.75
N ILE A 115 10.88 -6.82 -10.37
CA ILE A 115 11.91 -5.78 -10.48
C ILE A 115 12.88 -5.82 -9.30
N ILE A 116 14.07 -5.22 -9.46
CA ILE A 116 15.04 -5.03 -8.37
C ILE A 116 14.41 -4.13 -7.29
N TRP A 117 14.60 -4.48 -6.00
CA TRP A 117 14.02 -3.78 -4.84
C TRP A 117 12.48 -3.72 -4.85
N GLY A 118 11.87 -4.75 -5.42
CA GLY A 118 10.42 -4.88 -5.52
C GLY A 118 9.80 -5.45 -4.25
N ASP A 119 9.86 -4.69 -3.16
CA ASP A 119 9.26 -5.08 -1.89
C ASP A 119 7.73 -5.14 -1.97
N GLY A 120 7.14 -5.87 -1.05
CA GLY A 120 5.70 -5.87 -0.85
C GLY A 120 5.24 -4.69 0.00
N ILE A 121 5.29 -4.82 1.32
CA ILE A 121 4.87 -3.77 2.25
C ILE A 121 6.06 -3.33 3.10
N ASN A 122 6.46 -2.08 2.99
CA ASN A 122 7.47 -1.46 3.83
C ASN A 122 6.83 -0.57 4.89
N MET A 123 7.09 -0.85 6.15
CA MET A 123 6.59 -0.08 7.29
C MET A 123 7.75 0.57 8.05
N ARG A 124 7.62 1.86 8.37
CA ARG A 124 8.62 2.66 9.06
C ARG A 124 7.97 3.48 10.16
N SER A 125 8.44 3.36 11.41
CA SER A 125 7.95 4.18 12.53
C SER A 125 6.42 4.24 12.60
N SER A 126 5.74 3.11 12.45
CA SER A 126 4.29 3.03 12.30
C SER A 126 3.68 2.04 13.29
N SER A 127 2.42 2.23 13.66
CA SER A 127 1.79 1.42 14.69
C SER A 127 0.34 1.06 14.40
N ASP A 128 -0.14 0.04 15.12
CA ASP A 128 -1.52 -0.41 15.08
C ASP A 128 -1.93 -0.84 13.66
N ILE A 129 -1.12 -1.74 13.08
CA ILE A 129 -1.28 -2.19 11.69
C ILE A 129 -1.81 -3.62 11.67
N THR A 130 -2.91 -3.83 10.98
CA THR A 130 -3.48 -5.15 10.72
C THR A 130 -3.32 -5.53 9.27
N ILE A 131 -2.66 -6.68 9.03
CA ILE A 131 -2.43 -7.26 7.72
C ILE A 131 -3.10 -8.64 7.69
N ASP A 132 -4.04 -8.85 6.76
CA ASP A 132 -4.84 -10.08 6.73
C ASP A 132 -5.12 -10.54 5.29
N ASN A 133 -4.99 -11.85 5.06
CA ASN A 133 -5.34 -12.49 3.80
C ASN A 133 -4.62 -11.90 2.58
N LEU A 134 -3.28 -11.90 2.62
CA LEU A 134 -2.46 -11.47 1.49
C LEU A 134 -1.97 -12.66 0.67
N TYR A 135 -1.77 -12.42 -0.61
CA TYR A 135 -0.97 -13.28 -1.48
C TYR A 135 0.12 -12.45 -2.14
N MET A 136 1.37 -12.74 -1.78
CA MET A 136 2.51 -11.93 -2.22
C MET A 136 3.58 -12.82 -2.85
N ARG A 137 4.04 -12.45 -4.04
CA ARG A 137 5.29 -12.93 -4.63
C ARG A 137 6.12 -11.74 -5.07
N ASN A 138 7.13 -11.43 -4.30
CA ASN A 138 7.95 -10.25 -4.48
C ASN A 138 9.42 -10.65 -4.72
N SER A 139 10.12 -9.89 -5.54
CA SER A 139 11.53 -10.10 -5.81
C SER A 139 12.42 -9.80 -4.62
N ASP A 140 11.97 -8.92 -3.73
CA ASP A 140 12.64 -8.55 -2.48
C ASP A 140 11.74 -8.89 -1.26
N ASP A 141 11.85 -8.20 -0.13
CA ASP A 141 11.09 -8.49 1.08
C ASP A 141 9.56 -8.40 0.86
N CYS A 142 8.79 -9.43 1.22
CA CYS A 142 7.34 -9.31 1.15
C CYS A 142 6.80 -8.32 2.17
N ILE A 143 7.27 -8.39 3.42
CA ILE A 143 6.91 -7.46 4.49
C ILE A 143 8.18 -7.05 5.21
N ALA A 144 8.49 -5.76 5.21
CA ALA A 144 9.62 -5.18 5.93
C ALA A 144 9.15 -4.20 7.00
N ILE A 145 9.65 -4.39 8.24
CA ILE A 145 9.27 -3.61 9.41
C ILE A 145 10.52 -2.93 9.96
N TYR A 146 10.53 -1.62 9.91
CA TYR A 146 11.64 -0.80 10.38
C TYR A 146 11.17 0.17 11.48
N ALA A 147 12.08 0.50 12.39
CA ALA A 147 11.96 1.68 13.23
C ALA A 147 12.30 2.94 12.41
N SER A 148 13.12 3.83 12.94
CA SER A 148 13.54 5.03 12.20
C SER A 148 14.28 4.66 10.92
N ARG A 149 13.79 5.14 9.78
CA ARG A 149 14.42 4.94 8.46
C ARG A 149 14.00 6.00 7.46
N GLN A 150 14.97 6.53 6.71
CA GLN A 150 14.76 7.45 5.56
C GLN A 150 13.82 8.62 5.90
N GLY A 151 14.10 9.29 7.02
CA GLY A 151 13.35 10.46 7.47
C GLY A 151 12.11 10.15 8.34
N SER A 152 11.65 8.91 8.40
CA SER A 152 10.66 8.48 9.41
C SER A 152 11.35 8.27 10.73
N LEU A 153 10.84 8.84 11.82
CA LEU A 153 11.44 8.81 13.14
C LEU A 153 10.51 8.15 14.17
N GLY A 154 11.02 7.17 14.91
CA GLY A 154 10.29 6.48 15.97
C GLY A 154 10.30 4.96 15.83
N ASP A 155 9.49 4.32 16.65
CA ASP A 155 9.38 2.86 16.69
C ASP A 155 8.20 2.36 15.87
N SER A 156 8.29 1.10 15.43
CA SER A 156 7.15 0.37 14.90
C SER A 156 6.62 -0.60 15.97
N ARG A 157 5.29 -0.66 16.14
CA ARG A 157 4.65 -1.49 17.18
C ARG A 157 3.24 -1.93 16.81
N ASN A 158 2.74 -2.95 17.50
CA ASN A 158 1.38 -3.47 17.33
C ASN A 158 1.07 -3.83 15.86
N ILE A 159 1.93 -4.63 15.24
CA ILE A 159 1.77 -5.07 13.86
C ILE A 159 1.33 -6.55 13.88
N SER A 160 0.19 -6.84 13.29
CA SER A 160 -0.35 -8.19 13.16
C SER A 160 -0.38 -8.61 11.70
N VAL A 161 0.21 -9.78 11.41
CA VAL A 161 0.19 -10.40 10.06
C VAL A 161 -0.42 -11.78 10.20
N ARG A 162 -1.48 -12.08 9.43
CA ARG A 162 -2.16 -13.36 9.50
C ARG A 162 -2.77 -13.80 8.17
N ASN A 163 -3.08 -15.09 8.06
CA ASN A 163 -3.77 -15.70 6.92
C ASN A 163 -3.15 -15.42 5.56
N SER A 164 -1.81 -15.29 5.50
CA SER A 164 -1.13 -14.76 4.32
C SER A 164 -0.15 -15.77 3.73
N VAL A 165 0.02 -15.72 2.40
CA VAL A 165 1.05 -16.44 1.66
C VAL A 165 2.09 -15.42 1.21
N LEU A 166 3.32 -15.58 1.69
CA LEU A 166 4.43 -14.67 1.44
C LEU A 166 5.58 -15.45 0.77
N TRP A 167 5.89 -15.09 -0.46
CA TRP A 167 6.98 -15.69 -1.23
C TRP A 167 7.94 -14.58 -1.68
N ALA A 168 9.10 -14.50 -1.07
CA ALA A 168 10.19 -13.63 -1.48
C ALA A 168 11.17 -14.43 -2.38
N ASP A 169 11.39 -13.96 -3.60
CA ASP A 169 12.24 -14.68 -4.54
C ASP A 169 13.73 -14.60 -4.18
N ASN A 170 14.21 -13.44 -3.66
CA ASN A 170 15.62 -13.18 -3.35
C ASN A 170 15.89 -12.67 -1.94
N ALA A 171 14.85 -12.38 -1.14
CA ALA A 171 15.01 -11.80 0.19
C ALA A 171 14.16 -12.53 1.24
N HIS A 172 13.37 -11.82 2.05
CA HIS A 172 12.68 -12.42 3.18
C HIS A 172 11.15 -12.31 3.08
N PRO A 173 10.41 -13.38 3.42
CA PRO A 173 8.95 -13.27 3.59
C PRO A 173 8.57 -12.20 4.62
N ILE A 174 9.32 -12.12 5.74
CA ILE A 174 9.19 -11.06 6.73
C ILE A 174 10.60 -10.66 7.18
N ASN A 175 10.91 -9.37 7.08
CA ASN A 175 12.14 -8.76 7.53
C ASN A 175 11.85 -7.77 8.67
N ILE A 176 12.51 -7.91 9.82
CA ILE A 176 12.33 -7.02 10.96
C ILE A 176 13.69 -6.42 11.34
N GLY A 177 13.79 -5.10 11.30
CA GLY A 177 15.01 -4.38 11.65
C GLY A 177 15.96 -4.25 10.48
N THR A 178 16.96 -5.07 10.33
CA THR A 178 18.04 -5.13 9.32
C THR A 178 18.62 -3.78 8.86
N HIS A 179 17.78 -2.82 8.53
CA HIS A 179 18.13 -1.45 8.14
C HIS A 179 17.43 -0.44 9.04
N GLY A 180 18.07 0.67 9.31
CA GLY A 180 17.50 1.77 10.08
C GLY A 180 18.50 2.90 10.22
N ASP A 181 17.96 4.09 10.46
CA ASP A 181 18.78 5.23 10.85
C ASP A 181 19.07 5.11 12.35
N ALA A 182 20.31 5.38 12.75
CA ALA A 182 20.65 5.41 14.17
C ALA A 182 19.83 6.52 14.85
N THR A 183 18.92 6.13 15.73
CA THR A 183 18.23 7.06 16.63
C THR A 183 18.93 7.03 17.98
N ARG A 184 19.14 8.19 18.53
CA ARG A 184 19.59 8.37 19.91
C ARG A 184 18.41 8.61 20.81
#